data_9a0a46618294b42c8c875106633d9bd8
#
_entry.id   9a0a46618294b42c8c875106633d9bd8
#
_cell.length_a   1.000
_cell.length_b   1.000
_cell.length_c   1.000
_cell.angle_alpha   90.00
_cell.angle_beta   90.00
_cell.angle_gamma   90.00
#
_symmetry.space_group_name_H-M   'P 1'
#
loop_
_entity.id
_entity.type
_entity.pdbx_description
1 polymer ?
#
loop_
_entity_poly.entity_id
_entity_poly.type
_entity_poly.pdbx_seq_one_letter_code
_entity_poly.pdbx_strand_id
1 'polypeptide(L)'
;MRKIALFLAIFISCFGYELGELKNIVKTDGVSGNFTQTKSLAGFNKSIKSSGEFRLEKGGLYWDTLEPVTSKVFINKDGIFKNENGKLEKTSANFDEKLFLAIISLDESELRKEFDIKTGGSLKEWSIELSPINLLFKQIFKSIKISGDKAVKKIELDEVSGDKTLNEFSIK
;
A
#
# COMPACT_ATOMS: atom_id res chain seq x y z
N MET A 1 -21.08 26.05 -50.97
CA MET A 1 -20.85 24.66 -50.54
C MET A 1 -20.16 24.69 -49.18
N ARG A 2 -20.90 24.52 -48.08
CA ARG A 2 -20.36 24.56 -46.71
C ARG A 2 -19.91 23.13 -46.35
N LYS A 3 -18.61 22.95 -46.18
CA LYS A 3 -18.04 21.67 -45.65
C LYS A 3 -18.27 21.64 -44.16
N ILE A 4 -19.15 20.74 -43.69
CA ILE A 4 -19.35 20.44 -42.28
C ILE A 4 -18.24 19.44 -41.91
N ALA A 5 -17.25 19.88 -41.13
CA ALA A 5 -16.28 18.97 -40.52
C ALA A 5 -16.90 18.31 -39.31
N LEU A 6 -17.21 17.02 -39.43
CA LEU A 6 -17.70 16.20 -38.33
C LEU A 6 -16.53 15.90 -37.39
N PHE A 7 -16.48 16.59 -36.23
CA PHE A 7 -15.51 16.31 -35.17
C PHE A 7 -16.00 15.07 -34.42
N LEU A 8 -15.42 13.93 -34.75
CA LEU A 8 -15.64 12.68 -34.01
C LEU A 8 -14.89 12.79 -32.67
N ALA A 9 -15.59 13.19 -31.62
CA ALA A 9 -15.06 13.14 -30.26
C ALA A 9 -14.92 11.67 -29.85
N ILE A 10 -13.70 11.15 -29.90
CA ILE A 10 -13.38 9.84 -29.34
C ILE A 10 -13.45 9.98 -27.82
N PHE A 11 -14.55 9.58 -27.23
CA PHE A 11 -14.65 9.34 -25.79
C PHE A 11 -13.77 8.12 -25.48
N ILE A 12 -12.55 8.36 -25.02
CA ILE A 12 -11.75 7.34 -24.37
C ILE A 12 -12.43 7.12 -23.03
N SER A 13 -13.36 6.19 -22.98
CA SER A 13 -13.86 5.66 -21.72
C SER A 13 -12.69 4.96 -21.04
N CYS A 14 -12.15 5.60 -20.01
CA CYS A 14 -11.18 4.99 -19.12
C CYS A 14 -11.95 3.91 -18.34
N PHE A 15 -12.08 2.71 -18.92
CA PHE A 15 -12.58 1.55 -18.20
C PHE A 15 -11.52 1.20 -17.17
N GLY A 16 -11.77 1.54 -15.91
CA GLY A 16 -11.01 1.02 -14.78
C GLY A 16 -11.20 -0.50 -14.75
N TYR A 17 -10.12 -1.23 -14.52
CA TYR A 17 -10.20 -2.67 -14.24
C TYR A 17 -10.76 -2.87 -12.83
N GLU A 18 -11.35 -4.04 -12.57
CA GLU A 18 -11.75 -4.41 -11.22
C GLU A 18 -10.55 -4.88 -10.39
N LEU A 19 -10.55 -4.60 -9.09
CA LEU A 19 -9.45 -4.99 -8.20
C LEU A 19 -9.21 -6.52 -8.24
N GLY A 20 -10.28 -7.30 -8.43
CA GLY A 20 -10.20 -8.76 -8.58
C GLY A 20 -9.34 -9.21 -9.77
N GLU A 21 -9.24 -8.42 -10.84
CA GLU A 21 -8.39 -8.74 -11.99
C GLU A 21 -6.90 -8.66 -11.64
N LEU A 22 -6.51 -7.78 -10.70
CA LEU A 22 -5.14 -7.67 -10.26
C LEU A 22 -4.64 -8.91 -9.52
N LYS A 23 -5.52 -9.65 -8.85
CA LYS A 23 -5.13 -10.90 -8.15
C LYS A 23 -4.53 -11.95 -9.08
N ASN A 24 -4.84 -11.89 -10.37
CA ASN A 24 -4.34 -12.84 -11.36
C ASN A 24 -2.93 -12.47 -11.87
N ILE A 25 -2.49 -11.23 -11.68
CA ILE A 25 -1.23 -10.72 -12.22
C ILE A 25 -0.26 -10.27 -11.14
N VAL A 26 -0.77 -9.80 -10.00
CA VAL A 26 0.05 -9.30 -8.89
C VAL A 26 0.42 -10.46 -7.97
N LYS A 27 1.70 -10.65 -7.77
CA LYS A 27 2.20 -11.60 -6.78
C LYS A 27 2.00 -11.03 -5.38
N THR A 28 1.25 -11.75 -4.57
CA THR A 28 0.95 -11.40 -3.17
C THR A 28 1.41 -12.48 -2.18
N ASP A 29 2.17 -13.46 -2.66
CA ASP A 29 2.76 -14.54 -1.85
C ASP A 29 4.12 -14.92 -2.46
N GLY A 30 5.08 -15.27 -1.61
CA GLY A 30 6.43 -15.59 -2.02
C GLY A 30 7.18 -14.39 -2.63
N VAL A 31 6.86 -13.18 -2.19
CA VAL A 31 7.49 -11.94 -2.65
C VAL A 31 8.48 -11.44 -1.61
N SER A 32 9.69 -11.12 -2.04
CA SER A 32 10.71 -10.53 -1.17
C SER A 32 11.47 -9.44 -1.88
N GLY A 33 12.10 -8.58 -1.11
CA GLY A 33 12.87 -7.48 -1.67
C GLY A 33 13.35 -6.52 -0.60
N ASN A 34 13.73 -5.33 -1.06
CA ASN A 34 14.11 -4.23 -0.20
C ASN A 34 13.00 -3.18 -0.18
N PHE A 35 12.88 -2.46 0.91
CA PHE A 35 12.03 -1.30 1.00
C PHE A 35 12.81 -0.05 1.39
N THR A 36 12.32 1.09 0.97
CA THR A 36 12.67 2.41 1.49
C THR A 36 11.38 3.08 1.94
N GLN A 37 11.37 3.57 3.18
CA GLN A 37 10.27 4.35 3.73
C GLN A 37 10.73 5.78 3.96
N THR A 38 9.95 6.75 3.49
CA THR A 38 10.16 8.17 3.76
C THR A 38 8.92 8.73 4.42
N LYS A 39 9.04 9.19 5.67
CA LYS A 39 7.97 9.88 6.39
C LYS A 39 8.27 11.37 6.46
N SER A 40 7.42 12.17 5.82
CA SER A 40 7.44 13.64 5.88
C SER A 40 6.46 14.10 6.95
N LEU A 41 6.93 14.89 7.91
CA LEU A 41 6.14 15.39 9.02
C LEU A 41 5.57 16.77 8.69
N ALA A 42 4.27 16.96 8.93
CA ALA A 42 3.61 18.23 8.72
C ALA A 42 4.25 19.34 9.59
N GLY A 43 4.50 20.49 8.95
CA GLY A 43 5.12 21.63 9.65
C GLY A 43 6.65 21.53 9.83
N PHE A 44 7.28 20.45 9.35
CA PHE A 44 8.73 20.27 9.38
C PHE A 44 9.30 20.11 7.99
N ASN A 45 10.38 20.83 7.67
CA ASN A 45 11.11 20.71 6.40
C ASN A 45 12.08 19.50 6.40
N LYS A 46 11.78 18.47 7.19
CA LYS A 46 12.61 17.27 7.30
C LYS A 46 11.74 16.02 7.16
N SER A 47 12.32 15.00 6.56
CA SER A 47 11.73 13.67 6.51
C SER A 47 12.60 12.67 7.29
N ILE A 48 11.94 11.67 7.84
CA ILE A 48 12.57 10.51 8.45
C ILE A 48 12.64 9.44 7.37
N LYS A 49 13.83 8.89 7.15
CA LYS A 49 14.04 7.79 6.20
C LYS A 49 14.43 6.52 6.95
N SER A 50 13.87 5.41 6.53
CA SER A 50 14.27 4.08 6.96
C SER A 50 14.33 3.14 5.76
N SER A 51 15.14 2.10 5.85
CA SER A 51 15.28 1.10 4.81
C SER A 51 15.53 -0.27 5.39
N GLY A 52 15.24 -1.29 4.60
CA GLY A 52 15.40 -2.66 5.04
C GLY A 52 14.95 -3.68 4.01
N GLU A 53 14.67 -4.87 4.50
CA GLU A 53 14.21 -5.99 3.70
C GLU A 53 12.80 -6.42 4.12
N PHE A 54 12.05 -6.96 3.17
CA PHE A 54 10.74 -7.52 3.47
C PHE A 54 10.56 -8.88 2.77
N ARG A 55 9.67 -9.69 3.33
CA ARG A 55 9.26 -10.96 2.75
C ARG A 55 7.79 -11.21 3.07
N LEU A 56 6.97 -11.28 2.04
CA LEU A 56 5.55 -11.58 2.13
C LEU A 56 5.32 -13.04 1.77
N GLU A 57 4.80 -13.80 2.69
CA GLU A 57 4.52 -15.22 2.60
C GLU A 57 3.09 -15.52 3.07
N LYS A 58 2.58 -16.73 2.81
CA LYS A 58 1.24 -17.16 3.27
C LYS A 58 1.01 -16.99 4.77
N GLY A 59 2.08 -17.05 5.57
CA GLY A 59 2.03 -16.89 7.03
C GLY A 59 1.95 -15.44 7.50
N GLY A 60 2.30 -14.48 6.66
CA GLY A 60 2.37 -13.07 7.00
C GLY A 60 3.54 -12.34 6.36
N LEU A 61 3.80 -11.14 6.87
CA LEU A 61 4.84 -10.25 6.39
C LEU A 61 5.99 -10.18 7.41
N TYR A 62 7.19 -10.49 6.96
CA TYR A 62 8.43 -10.17 7.65
C TYR A 62 8.91 -8.79 7.19
N TRP A 63 9.18 -7.91 8.15
CA TRP A 63 9.60 -6.54 7.89
C TRP A 63 10.82 -6.23 8.73
N ASP A 64 11.98 -6.29 8.11
CA ASP A 64 13.27 -6.13 8.78
C ASP A 64 13.85 -4.75 8.42
N THR A 65 13.70 -3.77 9.32
CA THR A 65 14.35 -2.47 9.19
C THR A 65 15.83 -2.63 9.52
N LEU A 66 16.71 -2.12 8.66
CA LEU A 66 18.14 -2.15 8.82
C LEU A 66 18.70 -0.78 9.22
N GLU A 67 18.10 0.29 8.70
CA GLU A 67 18.49 1.68 8.96
C GLU A 67 17.29 2.55 9.27
N PRO A 68 17.43 3.61 10.12
CA PRO A 68 18.61 3.96 10.94
C PRO A 68 18.72 3.11 12.21
N VAL A 69 17.66 2.41 12.59
CA VAL A 69 17.61 1.55 13.79
C VAL A 69 17.10 0.18 13.38
N THR A 70 17.89 -0.84 13.70
CA THR A 70 17.53 -2.22 13.38
C THR A 70 16.29 -2.66 14.14
N SER A 71 15.33 -3.22 13.42
CA SER A 71 14.11 -3.79 13.99
C SER A 71 13.64 -4.94 13.14
N LYS A 72 13.18 -6.02 13.74
CA LYS A 72 12.60 -7.18 13.05
C LYS A 72 11.18 -7.37 13.51
N VAL A 73 10.27 -7.25 12.57
CA VAL A 73 8.83 -7.33 12.83
C VAL A 73 8.23 -8.42 11.96
N PHE A 74 7.37 -9.22 12.56
CA PHE A 74 6.51 -10.18 11.87
C PHE A 74 5.06 -9.78 12.06
N ILE A 75 4.31 -9.65 10.97
CA ILE A 75 2.92 -9.21 10.95
C ILE A 75 2.08 -10.33 10.34
N ASN A 76 1.10 -10.80 11.08
CA ASN A 76 0.12 -11.76 10.58
C ASN A 76 -1.30 -11.41 11.08
N LYS A 77 -2.27 -12.26 10.78
CA LYS A 77 -3.66 -12.08 11.23
C LYS A 77 -3.86 -12.03 12.75
N ASP A 78 -2.89 -12.52 13.52
CA ASP A 78 -2.94 -12.61 14.98
C ASP A 78 -2.30 -11.39 15.66
N GLY A 79 -1.58 -10.56 14.90
CA GLY A 79 -0.98 -9.32 15.41
C GLY A 79 0.37 -8.96 14.79
N ILE A 80 0.99 -7.95 15.39
CA ILE A 80 2.35 -7.54 15.14
C ILE A 80 3.26 -8.12 16.22
N PHE A 81 4.30 -8.81 15.80
CA PHE A 81 5.27 -9.43 16.67
C PHE A 81 6.64 -8.85 16.41
N LYS A 82 7.31 -8.42 17.45
CA LYS A 82 8.70 -7.97 17.39
C LYS A 82 9.60 -9.14 17.76
N ASN A 83 10.67 -9.34 17.00
CA ASN A 83 11.67 -10.34 17.34
C ASN A 83 12.75 -9.68 18.21
N GLU A 84 12.73 -9.98 19.50
CA GLU A 84 13.76 -9.55 20.45
C GLU A 84 14.52 -10.80 20.96
N ASN A 85 15.81 -10.86 20.65
CA ASN A 85 16.69 -11.96 21.06
C ASN A 85 16.19 -13.37 20.67
N GLY A 86 15.56 -13.50 19.49
CA GLY A 86 15.05 -14.78 19.00
C GLY A 86 13.66 -15.15 19.53
N LYS A 87 13.03 -14.32 20.36
CA LYS A 87 11.66 -14.49 20.81
C LYS A 87 10.73 -13.52 20.10
N LEU A 88 9.59 -14.03 19.64
CA LEU A 88 8.52 -13.21 19.09
C LEU A 88 7.62 -12.72 20.23
N GLU A 89 7.64 -11.43 20.49
CA GLU A 89 6.77 -10.79 21.47
C GLU A 89 5.70 -9.96 20.76
N LYS A 90 4.43 -10.19 21.13
CA LYS A 90 3.32 -9.43 20.55
C LYS A 90 3.42 -7.99 21.02
N THR A 91 3.39 -7.05 20.08
CA THR A 91 3.41 -5.63 20.40
C THR A 91 1.97 -5.09 20.50
N SER A 92 1.76 -4.10 21.36
CA SER A 92 0.55 -3.30 21.40
C SER A 92 0.68 -2.14 20.41
N ALA A 93 0.75 -2.44 19.12
CA ALA A 93 0.77 -1.37 18.14
C ALA A 93 -0.65 -0.80 17.95
N ASN A 94 -0.74 0.53 17.86
CA ASN A 94 -2.00 1.24 17.58
C ASN A 94 -2.38 1.21 16.09
N PHE A 95 -1.87 0.24 15.35
CA PHE A 95 -2.13 0.09 13.93
C PHE A 95 -2.89 -1.22 13.70
N ASP A 96 -3.91 -1.18 12.85
CA ASP A 96 -4.66 -2.38 12.48
C ASP A 96 -3.79 -3.27 11.57
N GLU A 97 -3.29 -4.35 12.16
CA GLU A 97 -2.41 -5.32 11.49
C GLU A 97 -3.09 -5.97 10.29
N LYS A 98 -4.41 -6.20 10.41
CA LYS A 98 -5.20 -6.78 9.33
C LYS A 98 -5.26 -5.83 8.14
N LEU A 99 -5.42 -4.53 8.41
CA LEU A 99 -5.42 -3.51 7.37
C LEU A 99 -4.08 -3.46 6.65
N PHE A 100 -2.96 -3.47 7.38
CA PHE A 100 -1.65 -3.42 6.75
C PHE A 100 -1.39 -4.64 5.86
N LEU A 101 -1.76 -5.83 6.33
CA LEU A 101 -1.69 -7.04 5.51
C LEU A 101 -2.63 -6.96 4.31
N ALA A 102 -3.86 -6.46 4.49
CA ALA A 102 -4.82 -6.31 3.40
C ALA A 102 -4.29 -5.36 2.31
N ILE A 103 -3.62 -4.27 2.70
CA ILE A 103 -3.00 -3.32 1.77
C ILE A 103 -1.88 -3.99 0.96
N ILE A 104 -0.95 -4.68 1.63
CA ILE A 104 0.23 -5.23 0.94
C ILE A 104 -0.09 -6.50 0.14
N SER A 105 -1.11 -7.26 0.56
CA SER A 105 -1.59 -8.45 -0.13
C SER A 105 -2.74 -8.17 -1.13
N LEU A 106 -3.18 -6.91 -1.22
CA LEU A 106 -4.34 -6.50 -2.02
C LEU A 106 -5.59 -7.33 -1.73
N ASP A 107 -5.86 -7.58 -0.44
CA ASP A 107 -7.06 -8.33 -0.04
C ASP A 107 -8.31 -7.46 -0.21
N GLU A 108 -8.94 -7.59 -1.37
CA GLU A 108 -10.13 -6.82 -1.73
C GLU A 108 -11.25 -6.96 -0.70
N SER A 109 -11.45 -8.16 -0.14
CA SER A 109 -12.55 -8.42 0.79
C SER A 109 -12.39 -7.66 2.09
N GLU A 110 -11.17 -7.52 2.58
CA GLU A 110 -10.88 -6.74 3.77
C GLU A 110 -10.82 -5.23 3.46
N LEU A 111 -10.25 -4.85 2.33
CA LEU A 111 -10.15 -3.43 1.94
C LEU A 111 -11.52 -2.78 1.73
N ARG A 112 -12.47 -3.48 1.09
CA ARG A 112 -13.82 -2.94 0.84
C ARG A 112 -14.67 -2.74 2.10
N LYS A 113 -14.31 -3.35 3.21
CA LYS A 113 -14.98 -3.09 4.50
C LYS A 113 -14.66 -1.71 5.05
N GLU A 114 -13.46 -1.21 4.73
CA GLU A 114 -12.89 -0.03 5.37
C GLU A 114 -12.72 1.15 4.40
N PHE A 115 -12.70 0.86 3.07
CA PHE A 115 -12.41 1.86 2.04
C PHE A 115 -13.34 1.78 0.83
N ASP A 116 -13.65 2.94 0.26
CA ASP A 116 -14.03 3.05 -1.15
C ASP A 116 -12.77 2.90 -2.01
N ILE A 117 -12.86 2.09 -3.08
CA ILE A 117 -11.71 1.68 -3.88
C ILE A 117 -11.88 2.18 -5.30
N LYS A 118 -10.91 2.97 -5.76
CA LYS A 118 -10.81 3.39 -7.16
C LYS A 118 -9.56 2.80 -7.79
N THR A 119 -9.71 2.20 -8.95
CA THR A 119 -8.62 1.68 -9.76
C THR A 119 -8.25 2.66 -10.87
N GLY A 120 -6.98 2.70 -11.27
CA GLY A 120 -6.48 3.58 -12.32
C GLY A 120 -5.25 3.01 -12.99
N GLY A 121 -4.93 3.54 -14.18
CA GLY A 121 -3.83 3.04 -15.00
C GLY A 121 -4.23 1.84 -15.85
N SER A 122 -3.31 0.92 -16.05
CA SER A 122 -3.51 -0.31 -16.83
C SER A 122 -3.08 -1.53 -16.00
N LEU A 123 -3.41 -2.75 -16.44
CA LEU A 123 -2.95 -3.96 -15.76
C LEU A 123 -1.41 -4.13 -15.74
N LYS A 124 -0.67 -3.38 -16.56
CA LYS A 124 0.81 -3.40 -16.57
C LYS A 124 1.42 -2.37 -15.61
N GLU A 125 0.73 -1.25 -15.42
CA GLU A 125 1.09 -0.17 -14.51
C GLU A 125 -0.19 0.29 -13.83
N TRP A 126 -0.55 -0.40 -12.76
CA TRP A 126 -1.80 -0.20 -12.06
C TRP A 126 -1.64 0.71 -10.85
N SER A 127 -2.73 1.35 -10.49
CA SER A 127 -2.85 2.10 -9.25
C SER A 127 -4.21 1.86 -8.61
N ILE A 128 -4.22 1.92 -7.29
CA ILE A 128 -5.42 1.83 -6.46
C ILE A 128 -5.40 3.02 -5.53
N GLU A 129 -6.53 3.71 -5.42
CA GLU A 129 -6.74 4.75 -4.41
C GLU A 129 -7.82 4.27 -3.45
N LEU A 130 -7.48 4.25 -2.17
CA LEU A 130 -8.33 3.86 -1.06
C LEU A 130 -8.76 5.11 -0.32
N SER A 131 -10.06 5.40 -0.30
CA SER A 131 -10.68 6.49 0.46
C SER A 131 -11.39 5.91 1.68
N PRO A 132 -11.02 6.26 2.92
CA PRO A 132 -11.62 5.67 4.10
C PRO A 132 -13.13 5.90 4.16
N ILE A 133 -13.91 4.83 4.43
CA ILE A 133 -15.35 4.91 4.74
C ILE A 133 -15.61 4.71 6.23
N ASN A 134 -14.78 3.94 6.90
CA ASN A 134 -14.82 3.72 8.35
C ASN A 134 -14.42 5.00 9.11
N LEU A 135 -15.15 5.32 10.20
CA LEU A 135 -14.93 6.53 10.99
C LEU A 135 -13.54 6.59 11.64
N LEU A 136 -13.01 5.44 12.09
CA LEU A 136 -11.67 5.35 12.67
C LEU A 136 -10.60 5.73 11.64
N PHE A 137 -10.65 5.13 10.46
CA PHE A 137 -9.67 5.41 9.42
C PHE A 137 -9.77 6.81 8.83
N LYS A 138 -10.99 7.40 8.79
CA LYS A 138 -11.19 8.82 8.43
C LYS A 138 -10.49 9.79 9.38
N GLN A 139 -10.24 9.40 10.61
CA GLN A 139 -9.49 10.22 11.57
C GLN A 139 -7.97 10.11 11.38
N ILE A 140 -7.49 9.07 10.68
CA ILE A 140 -6.07 8.79 10.49
C ILE A 140 -5.62 9.15 9.08
N PHE A 141 -6.37 8.71 8.06
CA PHE A 141 -5.98 8.85 6.65
C PHE A 141 -6.96 9.71 5.87
N LYS A 142 -6.43 10.54 4.99
CA LYS A 142 -7.18 11.16 3.89
C LYS A 142 -7.33 10.18 2.74
N SER A 143 -6.24 9.54 2.36
CA SER A 143 -6.20 8.52 1.32
C SER A 143 -4.98 7.63 1.46
N ILE A 144 -5.05 6.44 0.87
CA ILE A 144 -3.93 5.55 0.68
C ILE A 144 -3.85 5.23 -0.82
N LYS A 145 -2.67 5.43 -1.41
CA LYS A 145 -2.41 5.07 -2.81
C LYS A 145 -1.46 3.89 -2.88
N ILE A 146 -1.82 2.89 -3.68
CA ILE A 146 -1.00 1.70 -3.92
C ILE A 146 -0.78 1.62 -5.43
N SER A 147 0.44 1.34 -5.84
CA SER A 147 0.74 1.16 -7.27
C SER A 147 1.81 0.10 -7.50
N GLY A 148 1.82 -0.45 -8.70
CA GLY A 148 2.77 -1.49 -9.06
C GLY A 148 2.58 -2.01 -10.48
N ASP A 149 3.22 -3.14 -10.71
CA ASP A 149 3.16 -3.91 -11.95
C ASP A 149 2.80 -5.38 -11.64
N LYS A 150 3.78 -6.28 -11.64
CA LYS A 150 3.63 -7.68 -11.23
C LYS A 150 3.65 -7.88 -9.70
N ALA A 151 3.94 -6.82 -8.96
CA ALA A 151 3.92 -6.76 -7.51
C ALA A 151 3.64 -5.32 -7.07
N VAL A 152 3.33 -5.13 -5.79
CA VAL A 152 3.26 -3.79 -5.20
C VAL A 152 4.65 -3.16 -5.25
N LYS A 153 4.74 -1.95 -5.79
CA LYS A 153 5.98 -1.17 -5.90
C LYS A 153 5.99 0.05 -4.98
N LYS A 154 4.81 0.58 -4.68
CA LYS A 154 4.69 1.83 -3.97
C LYS A 154 3.41 1.88 -3.14
N ILE A 155 3.53 2.35 -1.90
CA ILE A 155 2.39 2.68 -1.03
C ILE A 155 2.61 4.09 -0.50
N GLU A 156 1.63 4.95 -0.72
CA GLU A 156 1.60 6.33 -0.26
C GLU A 156 0.46 6.50 0.74
N LEU A 157 0.76 6.96 1.95
CA LEU A 157 -0.21 7.27 2.98
C LEU A 157 -0.29 8.80 3.12
N ASP A 158 -1.48 9.37 2.95
CA ASP A 158 -1.76 10.79 3.22
C ASP A 158 -2.58 10.87 4.51
N GLU A 159 -1.95 11.33 5.58
CA GLU A 159 -2.55 11.36 6.91
C GLU A 159 -3.34 12.66 7.14
N VAL A 160 -4.37 12.59 7.99
CA VAL A 160 -5.18 13.76 8.36
C VAL A 160 -4.34 14.79 9.11
N SER A 161 -3.31 14.36 9.86
CA SER A 161 -2.30 15.23 10.49
C SER A 161 -1.56 16.12 9.50
N GLY A 162 -1.56 15.75 8.20
CA GLY A 162 -0.76 16.36 7.14
C GLY A 162 0.58 15.65 6.93
N ASP A 163 0.89 14.64 7.72
CA ASP A 163 2.03 13.76 7.49
C ASP A 163 1.83 12.93 6.22
N LYS A 164 2.93 12.57 5.57
CA LYS A 164 2.92 11.70 4.40
C LYS A 164 3.97 10.61 4.56
N THR A 165 3.57 9.38 4.31
CA THR A 165 4.48 8.25 4.31
C THR A 165 4.53 7.64 2.93
N LEU A 166 5.73 7.50 2.38
CA LEU A 166 6.01 6.83 1.11
C LEU A 166 6.83 5.58 1.40
N ASN A 167 6.30 4.42 0.99
CA ASN A 167 7.03 3.17 0.95
C ASN A 167 7.28 2.79 -0.51
N GLU A 168 8.52 2.51 -0.85
CA GLU A 168 8.96 2.06 -2.17
C GLU A 168 9.60 0.68 -2.05
N PHE A 169 9.25 -0.24 -2.95
CA PHE A 169 9.65 -1.63 -2.92
C PHE A 169 10.46 -2.00 -4.15
N SER A 170 11.62 -2.61 -3.93
CA SER A 170 12.45 -3.24 -4.96
C SER A 170 12.37 -4.74 -4.80
N ILE A 171 11.67 -5.42 -5.72
CA ILE A 171 11.43 -6.86 -5.67
C ILE A 171 12.66 -7.62 -6.18
N LYS A 172 13.02 -8.70 -5.51
CA LYS A 172 14.10 -9.65 -5.90
C LYS A 172 13.60 -10.75 -6.81
#